data_110c05a7f836157a359761e3598a14ea
#
_entry.id   110c05a7f836157a359761e3598a14ea
#
_cell.length_a   1.000
_cell.length_b   1.000
_cell.length_c   1.000
_cell.angle_alpha   90.00
_cell.angle_beta   90.00
_cell.angle_gamma   90.00
#
_symmetry.space_group_name_H-M   'P 1'
#
loop_
_entity.id
_entity.type
_entity.pdbx_description
1 polymer ?
#
loop_
_entity_poly.entity_id
_entity_poly.type
_entity_poly.pdbx_seq_one_letter_code
_entity_poly.pdbx_strand_id
1 'polypeptide(L)'
;GVVVFRARSRGGEGQGPGQGEPERGIYMRHLAQQGPLYAVYRRHGTVPPPNNTTIGKDKALASFNEFPSVPRIDSGSDTMATRGQSTPVWTYTAPNGLETRTAGIYTNLHRVGATGASMVGDVYAHDASGAVVQLFPQFQVPVHTGVAEGTGFDQFPGSPAVTERTTIVFKGNFTAGRQGRTGVFYRDVVGSKGLAPVELIAASGHTDIPGCNSKQSTLCTKFGSTAPPSADGKYAVFVGYDDEGRPTKGGIYRARLGNKPITLETVVQIGDQVPEEPAGTNFRVFGESVTVASGGRLVVFWGGWGGDRFVKMECPTEGNSAMRKARTDATPPGTELPVPDNQGFFVRDMQLGTTT
;
A
#
# COMPACT_ATOMS: atom_id res chain seq x y z
N GLY A 1 8.47 19.19 -14.47
CA GLY A 1 7.92 18.07 -13.69
C GLY A 1 8.67 16.78 -13.94
N VAL A 2 8.49 15.84 -13.08
CA VAL A 2 9.06 14.50 -13.14
C VAL A 2 7.93 13.50 -13.32
N VAL A 3 8.14 12.51 -14.16
CA VAL A 3 7.25 11.35 -14.28
C VAL A 3 7.97 10.09 -13.83
N VAL A 4 7.28 9.28 -13.03
CA VAL A 4 7.72 7.95 -12.64
C VAL A 4 6.68 6.92 -13.07
N PHE A 5 7.14 5.80 -13.61
CA PHE A 5 6.23 4.77 -14.12
C PHE A 5 6.87 3.39 -14.07
N ARG A 6 6.01 2.40 -14.05
CA ARG A 6 6.38 1.00 -14.23
C ARG A 6 6.28 0.65 -15.70
N ALA A 7 7.31 0.02 -16.23
CA ALA A 7 7.30 -0.49 -17.59
C ALA A 7 7.73 -1.95 -17.66
N ARG A 8 7.28 -2.60 -18.72
CA ARG A 8 7.63 -3.97 -19.07
C ARG A 8 7.89 -4.06 -20.56
N SER A 9 8.99 -4.66 -20.98
CA SER A 9 9.25 -4.99 -22.38
C SER A 9 8.35 -6.16 -22.84
N ARG A 10 8.23 -6.36 -24.14
CA ARG A 10 7.49 -7.50 -24.70
C ARG A 10 8.20 -8.87 -24.52
N GLY A 11 9.40 -8.87 -24.06
CA GLY A 11 10.30 -10.00 -24.04
C GLY A 11 11.34 -9.88 -25.14
N GLY A 12 12.51 -10.45 -24.92
CA GLY A 12 13.58 -10.51 -25.90
C GLY A 12 13.60 -11.86 -26.62
N GLU A 13 14.14 -11.91 -27.82
CA GLU A 13 14.52 -13.14 -28.47
C GLU A 13 15.80 -13.67 -27.81
N GLY A 14 15.68 -14.66 -26.96
CA GLY A 14 16.83 -15.25 -26.28
C GLY A 14 16.65 -16.73 -26.01
N GLN A 15 17.72 -17.51 -26.18
CA GLN A 15 17.75 -18.94 -25.88
C GLN A 15 18.58 -19.17 -24.61
N GLY A 16 17.92 -19.34 -23.48
CA GLY A 16 18.57 -19.65 -22.21
C GLY A 16 17.72 -19.28 -20.99
N PRO A 17 18.07 -19.76 -19.78
CA PRO A 17 17.39 -19.40 -18.55
C PRO A 17 17.45 -17.89 -18.33
N GLY A 18 16.29 -17.23 -18.29
CA GLY A 18 16.16 -15.78 -18.16
C GLY A 18 16.29 -14.98 -19.46
N GLN A 19 16.68 -15.57 -20.56
CA GLN A 19 16.67 -14.95 -21.89
C GLN A 19 15.26 -15.05 -22.48
N GLY A 20 14.83 -14.00 -23.17
CA GLY A 20 13.46 -13.92 -23.71
C GLY A 20 12.38 -13.54 -22.71
N GLU A 21 12.68 -13.46 -21.43
CA GLU A 21 11.75 -12.96 -20.45
C GLU A 21 11.63 -11.42 -20.50
N PRO A 22 10.41 -10.88 -20.32
CA PRO A 22 10.23 -9.44 -20.32
C PRO A 22 11.04 -8.76 -19.22
N GLU A 23 11.82 -7.76 -19.59
CA GLU A 23 12.41 -6.83 -18.63
C GLU A 23 11.32 -6.02 -17.97
N ARG A 24 11.44 -5.83 -16.65
CA ARG A 24 10.50 -5.05 -15.85
C ARG A 24 11.30 -4.06 -15.01
N GLY A 25 10.74 -2.86 -14.82
CA GLY A 25 11.42 -1.86 -14.02
C GLY A 25 10.55 -0.68 -13.65
N ILE A 26 11.10 0.11 -12.78
CA ILE A 26 10.63 1.44 -12.41
C ILE A 26 11.54 2.45 -13.07
N TYR A 27 10.95 3.36 -13.81
CA TYR A 27 11.65 4.34 -14.60
C TYR A 27 11.21 5.75 -14.23
N MET A 28 12.12 6.69 -14.41
CA MET A 28 11.90 8.10 -14.12
C MET A 28 12.44 8.98 -15.23
N ARG A 29 11.78 10.12 -15.49
CA ARG A 29 12.21 11.11 -16.47
C ARG A 29 11.81 12.52 -16.04
N HIS A 30 12.75 13.45 -16.16
CA HIS A 30 12.48 14.88 -16.02
C HIS A 30 11.93 15.44 -17.34
N LEU A 31 10.66 15.83 -17.35
CA LEU A 31 9.97 16.26 -18.57
C LEU A 31 10.43 17.67 -19.02
N ALA A 32 10.53 18.60 -18.08
CA ALA A 32 10.89 19.99 -18.39
C ALA A 32 12.31 20.15 -18.97
N GLN A 33 13.22 19.25 -18.61
CA GLN A 33 14.60 19.28 -19.04
C GLN A 33 14.86 18.39 -20.26
N GLN A 34 13.82 17.76 -20.81
CA GLN A 34 13.96 16.69 -21.80
C GLN A 34 15.03 15.66 -21.43
N GLY A 35 15.22 15.46 -20.13
CA GLY A 35 16.25 14.59 -19.56
C GLY A 35 16.14 13.15 -20.08
N PRO A 36 17.22 12.38 -19.98
CA PRO A 36 17.20 10.99 -20.37
C PRO A 36 16.23 10.19 -19.50
N LEU A 37 15.69 9.13 -20.09
CA LEU A 37 15.00 8.11 -19.33
C LEU A 37 16.03 7.29 -18.55
N TYR A 38 15.86 7.16 -17.25
CA TYR A 38 16.71 6.29 -16.43
C TYR A 38 15.89 5.31 -15.60
N ALA A 39 16.46 4.14 -15.36
CA ALA A 39 15.87 3.14 -14.52
C ALA A 39 16.24 3.41 -13.06
N VAL A 40 15.23 3.52 -12.20
CA VAL A 40 15.43 3.57 -10.75
C VAL A 40 15.68 2.16 -10.22
N TYR A 41 14.85 1.21 -10.66
CA TYR A 41 14.97 -0.21 -10.34
C TYR A 41 14.71 -1.06 -11.58
N ARG A 42 15.37 -2.21 -11.67
CA ARG A 42 15.16 -3.20 -12.74
C ARG A 42 15.02 -4.59 -12.15
N ARG A 43 14.30 -5.45 -12.83
CA ARG A 43 14.32 -6.89 -12.58
C ARG A 43 15.78 -7.38 -12.65
N HIS A 44 16.14 -8.34 -11.83
CA HIS A 44 17.50 -8.84 -11.62
C HIS A 44 18.51 -7.81 -11.06
N GLY A 45 18.11 -6.55 -10.87
CA GLY A 45 18.92 -5.59 -10.12
C GLY A 45 18.99 -5.97 -8.65
N THR A 46 20.11 -5.68 -8.01
CA THR A 46 20.30 -5.96 -6.58
C THR A 46 19.30 -5.16 -5.75
N VAL A 47 18.67 -5.84 -4.80
CA VAL A 47 17.81 -5.22 -3.80
C VAL A 47 18.67 -4.32 -2.91
N PRO A 48 18.25 -3.09 -2.62
CA PRO A 48 19.00 -2.22 -1.74
C PRO A 48 19.14 -2.77 -0.31
N PRO A 49 20.23 -2.41 0.38
CA PRO A 49 20.32 -2.70 1.81
C PRO A 49 19.15 -2.09 2.58
N PRO A 50 18.71 -2.74 3.62
CA PRO A 50 19.21 -3.97 4.20
C PRO A 50 18.56 -5.27 3.66
N ASN A 51 17.64 -5.20 2.70
CA ASN A 51 17.00 -6.38 2.12
C ASN A 51 17.87 -7.12 1.09
N ASN A 52 19.09 -6.67 0.87
CA ASN A 52 20.06 -7.30 -0.02
C ASN A 52 20.82 -8.48 0.62
N THR A 53 20.37 -8.98 1.74
CA THR A 53 21.02 -10.09 2.47
C THR A 53 21.19 -11.31 1.59
N THR A 54 22.32 -11.95 1.74
CA THR A 54 22.57 -13.23 1.09
C THR A 54 21.77 -14.33 1.75
N ILE A 55 20.97 -15.05 0.96
CA ILE A 55 20.17 -16.16 1.45
C ILE A 55 20.64 -17.45 0.75
N GLY A 56 20.67 -18.54 1.51
CA GLY A 56 20.99 -19.86 1.01
C GLY A 56 22.49 -20.18 0.95
N LYS A 57 22.79 -21.38 0.49
CA LYS A 57 24.14 -21.92 0.43
C LYS A 57 25.07 -21.12 -0.49
N ASP A 58 24.51 -20.51 -1.53
CA ASP A 58 25.27 -19.82 -2.58
C ASP A 58 25.60 -18.37 -2.23
N LYS A 59 25.16 -17.90 -1.08
CA LYS A 59 25.35 -16.50 -0.63
C LYS A 59 25.01 -15.45 -1.70
N ALA A 60 24.05 -15.77 -2.58
CA ALA A 60 23.61 -14.85 -3.61
C ALA A 60 22.88 -13.65 -2.98
N LEU A 61 23.20 -12.45 -3.46
CA LEU A 61 22.48 -11.24 -3.06
C LEU A 61 21.03 -11.32 -3.57
N ALA A 62 20.08 -10.86 -2.75
CA ALA A 62 18.71 -10.75 -3.18
C ALA A 62 18.60 -9.80 -4.37
N SER A 63 17.89 -10.21 -5.41
CA SER A 63 17.62 -9.40 -6.59
C SER A 63 16.12 -9.21 -6.80
N PHE A 64 15.74 -8.10 -7.44
CA PHE A 64 14.35 -7.85 -7.77
C PHE A 64 13.82 -8.88 -8.76
N ASN A 65 12.64 -9.40 -8.45
CA ASN A 65 11.89 -10.29 -9.32
C ASN A 65 10.73 -9.54 -10.02
N GLU A 66 10.02 -8.69 -9.28
CA GLU A 66 8.86 -7.99 -9.79
C GLU A 66 8.60 -6.67 -9.05
N PHE A 67 7.86 -5.77 -9.74
CA PHE A 67 7.31 -4.53 -9.18
C PHE A 67 5.78 -4.56 -9.33
N PRO A 68 5.05 -5.11 -8.36
CA PRO A 68 3.62 -5.39 -8.52
C PRO A 68 2.71 -4.16 -8.38
N SER A 69 3.23 -3.02 -7.94
CA SER A 69 2.45 -1.79 -7.78
C SER A 69 2.87 -0.68 -8.74
N VAL A 70 2.00 0.31 -8.91
CA VAL A 70 2.33 1.55 -9.61
C VAL A 70 3.20 2.41 -8.68
N PRO A 71 4.35 2.92 -9.14
CA PRO A 71 5.14 3.84 -8.33
C PRO A 71 4.39 5.15 -8.11
N ARG A 72 4.59 5.75 -6.95
CA ARG A 72 4.05 7.08 -6.61
C ARG A 72 5.22 8.04 -6.38
N ILE A 73 4.99 9.30 -6.67
CA ILE A 73 5.98 10.37 -6.51
C ILE A 73 5.37 11.51 -5.71
N ASP A 74 6.15 12.12 -4.85
CA ASP A 74 5.77 13.34 -4.15
C ASP A 74 5.75 14.54 -5.11
N SER A 75 4.68 15.33 -5.06
CA SER A 75 4.50 16.49 -5.95
C SER A 75 5.50 17.63 -5.68
N GLY A 76 6.04 17.71 -4.49
CA GLY A 76 6.98 18.73 -4.04
C GLY A 76 8.44 18.33 -4.11
N SER A 77 8.73 17.10 -4.54
CA SER A 77 10.09 16.56 -4.66
C SER A 77 10.14 15.46 -5.71
N ASP A 78 11.36 14.99 -6.02
CA ASP A 78 11.55 13.85 -6.91
C ASP A 78 11.56 12.51 -6.14
N THR A 79 11.09 12.50 -4.90
CA THR A 79 11.02 11.30 -4.09
C THR A 79 9.90 10.41 -4.57
N MET A 80 10.22 9.18 -4.87
CA MET A 80 9.24 8.16 -5.23
C MET A 80 9.24 7.00 -4.26
N ALA A 81 8.14 6.26 -4.23
CA ALA A 81 8.05 4.95 -3.58
C ALA A 81 7.35 3.93 -4.46
N THR A 82 7.76 2.68 -4.33
CA THR A 82 7.19 1.54 -5.04
C THR A 82 7.26 0.29 -4.19
N ARG A 83 6.38 -0.65 -4.46
CA ARG A 83 6.50 -2.01 -3.94
C ARG A 83 7.40 -2.83 -4.86
N GLY A 84 8.30 -3.61 -4.26
CA GLY A 84 9.14 -4.58 -4.98
C GLY A 84 9.05 -5.96 -4.36
N GLN A 85 9.28 -6.99 -5.17
CA GLN A 85 9.45 -8.37 -4.73
C GLN A 85 10.84 -8.84 -5.11
N SER A 86 11.42 -9.73 -4.32
CA SER A 86 12.78 -10.22 -4.51
C SER A 86 12.87 -11.74 -4.65
N THR A 87 13.96 -12.17 -5.25
CA THR A 87 14.43 -13.54 -5.31
C THR A 87 15.95 -13.53 -5.11
N PRO A 88 16.56 -14.31 -4.24
CA PRO A 88 15.91 -15.22 -3.29
C PRO A 88 15.08 -14.45 -2.23
N VAL A 89 14.20 -15.17 -1.55
CA VAL A 89 13.40 -14.65 -0.45
C VAL A 89 14.27 -14.46 0.79
N TRP A 90 13.99 -13.45 1.61
CA TRP A 90 14.61 -13.33 2.94
C TRP A 90 13.74 -13.96 4.01
N THR A 91 14.38 -14.37 5.09
CA THR A 91 13.72 -14.95 6.24
C THR A 91 13.96 -14.09 7.49
N TYR A 92 13.04 -14.13 8.43
CA TYR A 92 13.20 -13.51 9.74
C TYR A 92 12.55 -14.37 10.82
N THR A 93 12.92 -14.13 12.07
CA THR A 93 12.30 -14.79 13.21
C THR A 93 11.15 -13.94 13.71
N ALA A 94 9.92 -14.40 13.47
CA ALA A 94 8.72 -13.82 14.06
C ALA A 94 8.46 -14.41 15.45
N PRO A 95 7.59 -13.80 16.27
CA PRO A 95 7.20 -14.35 17.57
C PRO A 95 6.60 -15.76 17.53
N ASN A 96 6.04 -16.15 16.39
CA ASN A 96 5.44 -17.46 16.11
C ASN A 96 6.37 -18.43 15.37
N GLY A 97 7.63 -18.05 15.12
CA GLY A 97 8.63 -18.88 14.45
C GLY A 97 9.34 -18.20 13.28
N LEU A 98 10.02 -18.99 12.45
CA LEU A 98 10.75 -18.51 11.27
C LEU A 98 9.78 -18.25 10.12
N GLU A 99 9.81 -17.05 9.61
CA GLU A 99 8.99 -16.63 8.47
C GLU A 99 9.86 -16.17 7.28
N THR A 100 9.32 -16.31 6.09
CA THR A 100 9.99 -15.94 4.85
C THR A 100 9.21 -14.84 4.13
N ARG A 101 9.92 -13.78 3.72
CA ARG A 101 9.34 -12.61 3.06
C ARG A 101 9.99 -12.37 1.70
N THR A 102 9.22 -11.80 0.79
CA THR A 102 9.67 -11.45 -0.56
C THR A 102 9.35 -10.02 -0.95
N ALA A 103 8.51 -9.33 -0.19
CA ALA A 103 7.99 -8.02 -0.54
C ALA A 103 8.58 -6.92 0.35
N GLY A 104 8.86 -5.77 -0.25
CA GLY A 104 9.28 -4.57 0.45
C GLY A 104 8.77 -3.30 -0.24
N ILE A 105 8.89 -2.18 0.43
CA ILE A 105 8.68 -0.85 -0.13
C ILE A 105 10.03 -0.17 -0.31
N TYR A 106 10.24 0.39 -1.47
CA TYR A 106 11.51 0.95 -1.90
C TYR A 106 11.34 2.39 -2.38
N THR A 107 12.35 3.22 -2.14
CA THR A 107 12.38 4.63 -2.51
C THR A 107 13.71 4.99 -3.15
N ASN A 108 13.73 6.03 -3.97
CA ASN A 108 14.95 6.60 -4.55
C ASN A 108 15.70 7.56 -3.60
N LEU A 109 15.34 7.67 -2.35
CA LEU A 109 16.04 8.49 -1.38
C LEU A 109 17.43 7.92 -1.06
N HIS A 110 18.46 8.72 -1.30
CA HIS A 110 19.88 8.32 -1.32
C HIS A 110 20.57 8.27 0.06
N ARG A 111 19.88 8.23 1.18
CA ARG A 111 20.52 8.54 2.47
C ARG A 111 20.79 7.37 3.42
N VAL A 112 20.57 6.16 3.00
CA VAL A 112 20.96 4.98 3.81
C VAL A 112 21.87 4.10 2.98
N GLY A 113 23.18 4.27 3.16
CA GLY A 113 24.21 3.54 2.45
C GLY A 113 24.58 4.14 1.08
N ALA A 114 25.77 3.85 0.60
CA ALA A 114 26.42 4.46 -0.57
C ALA A 114 25.81 4.10 -1.94
N THR A 115 24.63 3.52 -2.03
CA THR A 115 24.10 2.93 -3.27
C THR A 115 22.82 3.54 -3.81
N GLY A 116 22.39 4.68 -3.31
CA GLY A 116 21.39 5.48 -4.02
C GLY A 116 19.93 5.06 -3.90
N ALA A 117 19.56 4.08 -3.07
CA ALA A 117 18.18 3.73 -2.81
C ALA A 117 17.97 3.31 -1.36
N SER A 118 16.98 3.91 -0.72
CA SER A 118 16.57 3.55 0.64
C SER A 118 15.39 2.58 0.59
N MET A 119 15.31 1.73 1.58
CA MET A 119 14.26 0.77 1.72
C MET A 119 13.37 1.07 2.91
N VAL A 120 12.08 0.87 2.70
CA VAL A 120 11.08 0.81 3.74
C VAL A 120 10.47 -0.59 3.67
N GLY A 121 10.93 -1.52 4.49
CA GLY A 121 10.48 -2.92 4.45
C GLY A 121 10.98 -3.72 5.62
N ASP A 122 10.50 -4.93 5.74
CA ASP A 122 11.00 -5.88 6.74
C ASP A 122 12.46 -6.20 6.50
N VAL A 123 13.22 -6.15 7.56
CA VAL A 123 14.64 -6.24 7.45
C VAL A 123 15.23 -7.16 8.50
N TYR A 124 15.61 -8.33 8.03
CA TYR A 124 16.49 -9.19 8.78
C TYR A 124 17.67 -9.60 7.90
N ALA A 125 18.88 -9.46 8.43
CA ALA A 125 20.08 -9.97 7.79
C ALA A 125 20.49 -11.27 8.49
N HIS A 126 21.22 -12.10 7.77
CA HIS A 126 21.97 -13.17 8.38
C HIS A 126 23.39 -12.66 8.75
N ASP A 127 23.84 -12.96 9.94
CA ASP A 127 25.23 -12.74 10.31
C ASP A 127 26.17 -13.76 9.62
N ALA A 128 27.46 -13.65 9.88
CA ALA A 128 28.46 -14.55 9.31
C ALA A 128 28.27 -16.03 9.70
N SER A 129 27.51 -16.32 10.74
CA SER A 129 27.15 -17.67 11.17
C SER A 129 25.92 -18.22 10.50
N GLY A 130 25.19 -17.38 9.75
CA GLY A 130 23.90 -17.70 9.16
C GLY A 130 22.72 -17.51 10.11
N ALA A 131 22.94 -16.95 11.31
CA ALA A 131 21.86 -16.59 12.21
C ALA A 131 21.16 -15.33 11.74
N VAL A 132 19.84 -15.31 11.88
CA VAL A 132 19.03 -14.13 11.54
C VAL A 132 19.31 -13.02 12.55
N VAL A 133 19.79 -11.88 12.06
CA VAL A 133 20.01 -10.67 12.85
C VAL A 133 19.00 -9.61 12.45
N GLN A 134 18.27 -9.10 13.42
CA GLN A 134 17.35 -8.01 13.20
C GLN A 134 18.11 -6.71 12.93
N LEU A 135 18.13 -6.27 11.67
CA LEU A 135 18.87 -5.05 11.29
C LEU A 135 18.12 -3.77 11.61
N PHE A 136 16.78 -3.78 11.56
CA PHE A 136 15.97 -2.60 11.84
C PHE A 136 14.70 -2.96 12.61
N PRO A 137 14.78 -3.02 13.95
CA PRO A 137 13.62 -3.28 14.81
C PRO A 137 12.50 -2.24 14.64
N GLN A 138 12.82 -1.08 14.06
CA GLN A 138 11.85 -0.01 13.84
C GLN A 138 10.89 -0.29 12.65
N PHE A 139 11.13 -1.33 11.86
CA PHE A 139 10.27 -1.70 10.73
C PHE A 139 9.33 -2.87 11.05
N GLN A 140 8.83 -2.89 12.25
CA GLN A 140 7.84 -3.84 12.73
C GLN A 140 6.47 -3.20 12.77
N VAL A 141 5.44 -4.05 12.80
CA VAL A 141 4.10 -3.61 13.14
C VAL A 141 4.13 -3.01 14.55
N PRO A 142 3.65 -1.78 14.74
CA PRO A 142 3.69 -1.15 16.06
C PRO A 142 2.98 -1.98 17.13
N VAL A 143 3.63 -2.23 18.25
CA VAL A 143 3.13 -3.10 19.35
C VAL A 143 1.76 -2.65 19.87
N HIS A 144 1.50 -1.35 19.87
CA HIS A 144 0.21 -0.81 20.28
C HIS A 144 -0.97 -1.18 19.36
N THR A 145 -0.74 -1.86 18.23
CA THR A 145 -1.81 -2.48 17.42
C THR A 145 -2.33 -3.79 18.00
N GLY A 146 -1.84 -4.21 19.17
CA GLY A 146 -2.21 -5.45 19.80
C GLY A 146 -1.49 -6.69 19.26
N VAL A 147 -0.31 -6.49 18.66
CA VAL A 147 0.58 -7.56 18.23
C VAL A 147 1.74 -7.74 19.19
N ALA A 148 2.38 -8.91 19.17
CA ALA A 148 3.62 -9.15 19.89
C ALA A 148 4.78 -8.31 19.32
N GLU A 149 5.70 -7.94 20.16
CA GLU A 149 6.96 -7.32 19.73
C GLU A 149 7.69 -8.22 18.73
N GLY A 150 8.27 -7.62 17.68
CA GLY A 150 8.91 -8.36 16.61
C GLY A 150 7.98 -8.83 15.50
N THR A 151 6.68 -8.54 15.57
CA THR A 151 5.76 -8.88 14.49
C THR A 151 6.09 -8.09 13.23
N GLY A 152 6.42 -8.77 12.14
CA GLY A 152 6.67 -8.17 10.83
C GLY A 152 5.40 -8.04 9.99
N PHE A 153 5.54 -7.31 8.88
CA PHE A 153 4.48 -7.25 7.87
C PHE A 153 4.52 -8.48 6.96
N ASP A 154 3.36 -9.06 6.68
CA ASP A 154 3.22 -10.18 5.75
C ASP A 154 3.31 -9.75 4.29
N GLN A 155 2.66 -8.64 3.97
CA GLN A 155 2.58 -8.09 2.63
C GLN A 155 2.32 -6.58 2.67
N PHE A 156 2.61 -5.93 1.54
CA PHE A 156 2.31 -4.52 1.29
C PHE A 156 1.39 -4.40 0.07
N PRO A 157 0.07 -4.58 0.24
CA PRO A 157 -0.87 -4.49 -0.89
C PRO A 157 -1.00 -3.08 -1.42
N GLY A 158 -1.21 -2.96 -2.73
CA GLY A 158 -1.40 -1.67 -3.40
C GLY A 158 -0.12 -0.87 -3.58
N SER A 159 -0.28 0.40 -3.87
CA SER A 159 0.82 1.35 -4.07
C SER A 159 1.05 2.14 -2.80
N PRO A 160 2.30 2.30 -2.33
CA PRO A 160 2.61 3.25 -1.28
C PRO A 160 2.42 4.69 -1.80
N ALA A 161 2.10 5.62 -0.91
CA ALA A 161 2.10 7.04 -1.21
C ALA A 161 3.35 7.72 -0.63
N VAL A 162 3.76 8.84 -1.23
CA VAL A 162 4.88 9.66 -0.75
C VAL A 162 4.39 11.07 -0.57
N THR A 163 4.78 11.70 0.53
CA THR A 163 4.44 13.09 0.84
C THR A 163 5.54 13.74 1.69
N GLU A 164 5.51 15.08 1.81
CA GLU A 164 6.48 15.85 2.62
C GLU A 164 7.94 15.44 2.33
N ARG A 165 8.24 15.06 1.08
CA ARG A 165 9.55 14.61 0.56
C ARG A 165 10.06 13.29 1.11
N THR A 166 9.66 12.89 2.31
CA THR A 166 10.34 11.81 3.05
C THR A 166 9.39 10.88 3.77
N THR A 167 8.11 11.23 3.83
CA THR A 167 7.11 10.42 4.50
C THR A 167 6.48 9.45 3.52
N ILE A 168 6.64 8.16 3.80
CA ILE A 168 6.01 7.07 3.05
C ILE A 168 4.79 6.59 3.83
N VAL A 169 3.63 6.57 3.16
CA VAL A 169 2.38 6.05 3.70
C VAL A 169 2.01 4.78 2.94
N PHE A 170 1.66 3.73 3.63
CA PHE A 170 1.47 2.43 3.01
C PHE A 170 0.41 1.57 3.71
N LYS A 171 -0.19 0.64 2.96
CA LYS A 171 -0.98 -0.47 3.53
C LYS A 171 -0.03 -1.61 3.86
N GLY A 172 -0.18 -2.18 5.06
CA GLY A 172 0.51 -3.38 5.47
C GLY A 172 -0.47 -4.44 5.94
N ASN A 173 -0.29 -5.67 5.49
CA ASN A 173 -0.96 -6.83 6.06
C ASN A 173 -0.02 -7.46 7.10
N PHE A 174 -0.58 -7.97 8.18
CA PHE A 174 0.15 -8.63 9.26
C PHE A 174 -0.73 -9.66 9.95
N THR A 175 -0.11 -10.55 10.71
CA THR A 175 -0.82 -11.57 11.48
C THR A 175 -0.76 -11.25 12.97
N ALA A 176 -1.92 -11.09 13.60
CA ALA A 176 -2.08 -10.93 15.04
C ALA A 176 -2.63 -12.22 15.64
N GLY A 177 -1.81 -12.96 16.36
CA GLY A 177 -2.14 -14.32 16.80
C GLY A 177 -2.34 -15.27 15.62
N ARG A 178 -3.59 -15.65 15.32
CA ARG A 178 -3.95 -16.47 14.14
C ARG A 178 -4.82 -15.73 13.12
N GLN A 179 -5.01 -14.43 13.31
CA GLN A 179 -5.89 -13.63 12.46
C GLN A 179 -5.08 -12.73 11.55
N GLY A 180 -5.36 -12.81 10.25
CA GLY A 180 -4.87 -11.84 9.29
C GLY A 180 -5.50 -10.47 9.57
N ARG A 181 -4.69 -9.43 9.54
CA ARG A 181 -5.05 -8.03 9.78
C ARG A 181 -4.54 -7.15 8.66
N THR A 182 -5.20 -6.04 8.46
CA THR A 182 -4.77 -5.00 7.53
C THR A 182 -4.63 -3.68 8.28
N GLY A 183 -3.73 -2.82 7.82
CA GLY A 183 -3.61 -1.49 8.41
C GLY A 183 -2.98 -0.51 7.45
N VAL A 184 -3.18 0.76 7.74
CA VAL A 184 -2.52 1.89 7.10
C VAL A 184 -1.51 2.46 8.08
N PHE A 185 -0.30 2.61 7.60
CA PHE A 185 0.87 3.01 8.37
C PHE A 185 1.62 4.11 7.65
N TYR A 186 2.46 4.82 8.36
CA TYR A 186 3.40 5.73 7.75
C TYR A 186 4.76 5.68 8.45
N ARG A 187 5.77 6.18 7.75
CA ARG A 187 7.12 6.27 8.25
C ARG A 187 7.82 7.44 7.59
N ASP A 188 8.57 8.19 8.38
CA ASP A 188 9.52 9.15 7.87
C ASP A 188 10.86 8.47 7.57
N VAL A 189 11.29 8.50 6.31
CA VAL A 189 12.50 7.80 5.84
C VAL A 189 13.72 8.69 5.81
N VAL A 190 13.65 9.87 6.38
CA VAL A 190 14.79 10.78 6.49
C VAL A 190 15.16 11.04 7.93
N GLY A 191 16.39 10.85 8.18
CA GLY A 191 17.03 11.47 9.30
C GLY A 191 18.53 11.26 9.21
N SER A 192 19.28 12.26 9.61
CA SER A 192 20.68 12.12 9.97
C SER A 192 20.92 11.08 11.09
N LYS A 193 19.85 10.59 11.70
CA LYS A 193 19.84 9.65 12.83
C LYS A 193 19.26 8.27 12.50
N GLY A 194 18.99 7.97 11.22
CA GLY A 194 18.38 6.72 10.80
C GLY A 194 16.88 6.85 10.50
N LEU A 195 16.26 5.72 10.17
CA LEU A 195 14.86 5.61 9.83
C LEU A 195 13.98 5.80 11.07
N ALA A 196 12.94 6.62 10.99
CA ALA A 196 11.96 6.73 12.06
C ALA A 196 11.19 5.41 12.24
N PRO A 197 10.63 5.12 13.41
CA PRO A 197 9.76 3.96 13.59
C PRO A 197 8.52 4.05 12.71
N VAL A 198 7.91 2.91 12.43
CA VAL A 198 6.61 2.85 11.78
C VAL A 198 5.54 3.35 12.74
N GLU A 199 4.65 4.19 12.25
CA GLU A 199 3.53 4.74 13.00
C GLU A 199 2.22 4.23 12.43
N LEU A 200 1.28 3.91 13.31
CA LEU A 200 -0.06 3.47 12.94
C LEU A 200 -0.95 4.67 12.59
N ILE A 201 -1.70 4.55 11.49
CA ILE A 201 -2.85 5.42 11.19
C ILE A 201 -4.14 4.72 11.60
N ALA A 202 -4.37 3.52 11.08
CA ALA A 202 -5.53 2.70 11.43
C ALA A 202 -5.23 1.22 11.15
N ALA A 203 -5.80 0.32 11.96
CA ALA A 203 -5.67 -1.12 11.73
C ALA A 203 -6.97 -1.85 12.04
N SER A 204 -7.24 -2.89 11.25
CA SER A 204 -8.38 -3.77 11.43
C SER A 204 -8.32 -4.49 12.77
N GLY A 205 -9.47 -4.63 13.42
CA GLY A 205 -9.60 -5.24 14.74
C GLY A 205 -8.97 -4.44 15.88
N HIS A 206 -8.40 -3.26 15.61
CA HIS A 206 -7.77 -2.40 16.61
C HIS A 206 -8.40 -1.01 16.66
N THR A 207 -8.46 -0.30 15.55
CA THR A 207 -8.95 1.08 15.45
C THR A 207 -10.46 1.10 15.27
N ASP A 208 -11.13 1.94 16.04
CA ASP A 208 -12.57 2.15 15.94
C ASP A 208 -12.92 2.98 14.69
N ILE A 209 -14.01 2.63 14.03
CA ILE A 209 -14.59 3.45 12.95
C ILE A 209 -15.11 4.74 13.56
N PRO A 210 -14.74 5.93 13.03
CA PRO A 210 -15.20 7.22 13.51
C PRO A 210 -16.74 7.32 13.58
N GLY A 211 -17.25 8.13 14.52
CA GLY A 211 -18.69 8.28 14.77
C GLY A 211 -19.19 7.41 15.94
N CYS A 212 -18.36 6.55 16.48
CA CYS A 212 -18.68 5.85 17.71
C CYS A 212 -18.51 6.75 18.94
N ASN A 213 -19.49 6.74 19.84
CA ASN A 213 -19.47 7.54 21.04
C ASN A 213 -18.52 6.90 22.08
N SER A 214 -17.38 7.51 22.35
CA SER A 214 -16.30 6.98 23.20
C SER A 214 -16.72 6.62 24.64
N LYS A 215 -17.89 7.08 25.11
CA LYS A 215 -18.43 6.73 26.41
C LYS A 215 -18.98 5.29 26.49
N GLN A 216 -19.13 4.60 25.36
CA GLN A 216 -19.56 3.21 25.23
C GLN A 216 -18.58 2.40 24.37
N SER A 217 -17.28 2.53 24.64
CA SER A 217 -16.21 1.98 23.80
C SER A 217 -16.31 0.46 23.52
N THR A 218 -16.97 -0.31 24.36
CA THR A 218 -17.19 -1.75 24.16
C THR A 218 -18.17 -2.08 23.03
N LEU A 219 -18.93 -1.09 22.54
CA LEU A 219 -19.91 -1.24 21.46
C LEU A 219 -19.42 -0.61 20.13
N CYS A 220 -18.20 -0.03 20.12
CA CYS A 220 -17.67 0.57 18.91
C CYS A 220 -17.29 -0.50 17.88
N THR A 221 -17.75 -0.31 16.64
CA THR A 221 -17.35 -1.15 15.53
C THR A 221 -15.90 -0.78 15.13
N LYS A 222 -15.05 -1.79 15.07
CA LYS A 222 -13.67 -1.62 14.58
C LYS A 222 -13.61 -1.81 13.08
N PHE A 223 -12.56 -1.25 12.46
CA PHE A 223 -12.27 -1.62 11.08
C PHE A 223 -12.06 -3.13 10.98
N GLY A 224 -12.66 -3.76 10.01
CA GLY A 224 -12.40 -5.13 9.57
C GLY A 224 -11.37 -5.17 8.44
N SER A 225 -11.36 -4.11 7.59
CA SER A 225 -10.37 -3.95 6.53
C SER A 225 -10.01 -2.49 6.28
N THR A 226 -8.84 -2.27 5.65
CA THR A 226 -8.37 -0.97 5.17
C THR A 226 -7.83 -1.11 3.75
N ALA A 227 -8.04 -0.10 2.91
CA ALA A 227 -7.51 -0.03 1.54
C ALA A 227 -6.16 0.72 1.46
N PRO A 228 -5.45 0.63 0.33
CA PRO A 228 -4.23 1.39 0.12
C PRO A 228 -4.45 2.91 0.22
N PRO A 229 -3.53 3.65 0.86
CA PRO A 229 -3.68 5.08 1.08
C PRO A 229 -3.27 5.94 -0.10
N SER A 230 -3.74 7.18 -0.11
CA SER A 230 -3.16 8.33 -0.79
C SER A 230 -2.67 9.34 0.23
N ALA A 231 -1.68 10.17 -0.11
CA ALA A 231 -1.17 11.19 0.79
C ALA A 231 -0.76 12.44 0.02
N ASP A 232 -0.97 13.62 0.64
CA ASP A 232 -0.51 14.92 0.15
C ASP A 232 -0.39 15.90 1.30
N GLY A 233 0.71 16.65 1.34
CA GLY A 233 1.06 17.46 2.50
C GLY A 233 1.11 16.59 3.76
N LYS A 234 0.59 17.12 4.86
CA LYS A 234 0.56 16.42 6.15
C LYS A 234 -0.64 15.49 6.32
N TYR A 235 -1.27 15.07 5.24
CA TYR A 235 -2.46 14.24 5.33
C TYR A 235 -2.35 12.95 4.54
N ALA A 236 -2.87 11.88 5.13
CA ALA A 236 -3.14 10.61 4.48
C ALA A 236 -4.64 10.37 4.41
N VAL A 237 -5.10 9.77 3.32
CA VAL A 237 -6.51 9.41 3.12
C VAL A 237 -6.58 7.94 2.69
N PHE A 238 -7.56 7.22 3.23
CA PHE A 238 -7.77 5.81 2.93
C PHE A 238 -9.24 5.42 3.06
N VAL A 239 -9.61 4.29 2.48
CA VAL A 239 -10.91 3.66 2.67
C VAL A 239 -10.79 2.59 3.74
N GLY A 240 -11.80 2.50 4.62
CA GLY A 240 -11.86 1.46 5.63
C GLY A 240 -13.30 1.04 5.93
N TYR A 241 -13.51 -0.25 6.12
CA TYR A 241 -14.80 -0.87 6.35
C TYR A 241 -14.80 -1.78 7.58
N ASP A 242 -15.97 -2.04 8.14
CA ASP A 242 -16.20 -3.06 9.15
C ASP A 242 -16.07 -4.49 8.59
N ASP A 243 -16.42 -4.68 7.33
CA ASP A 243 -16.28 -5.93 6.59
C ASP A 243 -15.92 -5.61 5.12
N GLU A 244 -14.90 -6.28 4.56
CA GLU A 244 -14.46 -6.06 3.20
C GLU A 244 -15.45 -6.61 2.16
N GLY A 245 -16.03 -7.76 2.46
CA GLY A 245 -16.94 -8.47 1.54
C GLY A 245 -18.37 -7.95 1.56
N ARG A 246 -18.82 -7.42 2.71
CA ARG A 246 -20.20 -6.92 2.91
C ARG A 246 -20.18 -5.70 3.85
N PRO A 247 -19.69 -4.57 3.42
CA PRO A 247 -19.56 -3.41 4.28
C PRO A 247 -20.92 -2.90 4.70
N THR A 248 -21.10 -2.70 6.00
CA THR A 248 -22.28 -2.07 6.59
C THR A 248 -21.95 -0.74 7.22
N LYS A 249 -20.70 -0.57 7.63
CA LYS A 249 -20.16 0.69 8.18
C LYS A 249 -18.77 0.95 7.60
N GLY A 250 -18.40 2.20 7.59
CA GLY A 250 -17.11 2.62 7.09
C GLY A 250 -17.24 3.68 6.02
N GLY A 251 -16.14 4.01 5.38
CA GLY A 251 -16.09 5.10 4.42
C GLY A 251 -14.67 5.50 4.11
N ILE A 252 -14.49 6.78 3.84
CA ILE A 252 -13.22 7.41 3.53
C ILE A 252 -12.81 8.28 4.70
N TYR A 253 -11.58 8.12 5.15
CA TYR A 253 -11.05 8.78 6.33
C TYR A 253 -9.77 9.52 6.00
N ARG A 254 -9.60 10.68 6.63
CA ARG A 254 -8.39 11.50 6.56
C ARG A 254 -7.70 11.51 7.93
N ALA A 255 -6.38 11.38 7.92
CA ALA A 255 -5.54 11.48 9.11
C ALA A 255 -4.47 12.53 8.91
N ARG A 256 -4.19 13.35 9.92
CA ARG A 256 -3.05 14.25 9.92
C ARG A 256 -1.83 13.53 10.46
N LEU A 257 -0.80 13.44 9.62
CA LEU A 257 0.48 12.81 9.94
C LEU A 257 1.27 13.64 10.95
N GLY A 258 2.05 12.97 11.80
CA GLY A 258 2.89 13.61 12.81
C GLY A 258 2.17 14.01 14.10
N ASN A 259 0.85 14.01 14.15
CA ASN A 259 0.09 14.22 15.39
C ASN A 259 0.05 12.93 16.22
N LYS A 260 0.11 13.06 17.54
CA LYS A 260 -0.05 11.93 18.46
C LYS A 260 -1.01 12.30 19.60
N PRO A 261 -2.09 11.54 19.82
CA PRO A 261 -2.54 10.40 19.02
C PRO A 261 -3.03 10.83 17.63
N ILE A 262 -2.98 9.91 16.66
CA ILE A 262 -3.59 10.10 15.35
C ILE A 262 -5.12 10.14 15.53
N THR A 263 -5.75 11.16 14.97
CA THR A 263 -7.21 11.29 14.93
C THR A 263 -7.67 11.12 13.50
N LEU A 264 -8.69 10.28 13.30
CA LEU A 264 -9.33 10.09 12.01
C LEU A 264 -10.49 11.07 11.87
N GLU A 265 -10.51 11.78 10.75
CA GLU A 265 -11.58 12.65 10.31
C GLU A 265 -12.36 11.96 9.19
N THR A 266 -13.68 11.89 9.31
CA THR A 266 -14.54 11.34 8.26
C THR A 266 -14.63 12.30 7.09
N VAL A 267 -14.28 11.82 5.90
CA VAL A 267 -14.47 12.52 4.62
C VAL A 267 -15.88 12.28 4.12
N VAL A 268 -16.27 11.02 4.04
CA VAL A 268 -17.59 10.54 3.67
C VAL A 268 -17.75 9.11 4.17
N GLN A 269 -18.97 8.70 4.52
CA GLN A 269 -19.24 7.34 5.01
C GLN A 269 -20.49 6.73 4.39
N ILE A 270 -20.62 5.42 4.52
CA ILE A 270 -21.85 4.71 4.16
C ILE A 270 -23.02 5.31 4.93
N GLY A 271 -24.10 5.63 4.21
CA GLY A 271 -25.29 6.30 4.76
C GLY A 271 -25.30 7.80 4.60
N ASP A 272 -24.20 8.44 4.20
CA ASP A 272 -24.21 9.87 3.87
C ASP A 272 -25.01 10.13 2.60
N GLN A 273 -25.71 11.26 2.54
CA GLN A 273 -26.49 11.70 1.39
C GLN A 273 -25.59 11.87 0.16
N VAL A 274 -26.03 11.29 -0.97
CA VAL A 274 -25.37 11.51 -2.27
C VAL A 274 -25.70 12.93 -2.76
N PRO A 275 -24.69 13.73 -3.13
CA PRO A 275 -24.92 15.08 -3.67
C PRO A 275 -25.81 15.07 -4.92
N GLU A 276 -26.68 16.07 -5.03
CA GLU A 276 -27.59 16.29 -6.17
C GLU A 276 -28.66 15.21 -6.39
N GLU A 277 -28.66 14.15 -5.60
CA GLU A 277 -29.66 13.10 -5.63
C GLU A 277 -30.85 13.45 -4.68
N PRO A 278 -32.05 12.88 -4.93
CA PRO A 278 -33.19 13.06 -4.04
C PRO A 278 -32.88 12.75 -2.58
N ALA A 279 -33.52 13.48 -1.66
CA ALA A 279 -33.33 13.28 -0.23
C ALA A 279 -33.56 11.81 0.18
N GLY A 280 -32.62 11.27 0.97
CA GLY A 280 -32.63 9.86 1.38
C GLY A 280 -31.88 8.92 0.43
N THR A 281 -31.35 9.43 -0.67
CA THR A 281 -30.43 8.66 -1.53
C THR A 281 -29.03 8.69 -0.93
N ASN A 282 -28.58 7.57 -0.40
CA ASN A 282 -27.34 7.51 0.39
C ASN A 282 -26.28 6.62 -0.25
N PHE A 283 -25.01 6.95 -0.03
CA PHE A 283 -23.88 6.12 -0.40
C PHE A 283 -23.96 4.73 0.27
N ARG A 284 -23.65 3.69 -0.49
CA ARG A 284 -23.61 2.32 -0.03
C ARG A 284 -22.21 1.71 -0.04
N VAL A 285 -21.37 2.19 -0.96
CA VAL A 285 -20.01 1.64 -1.14
C VAL A 285 -19.09 2.72 -1.72
N PHE A 286 -17.81 2.61 -1.42
CA PHE A 286 -16.75 3.44 -1.99
C PHE A 286 -15.69 2.56 -2.62
N GLY A 287 -15.07 3.06 -3.68
CA GLY A 287 -13.94 2.37 -4.31
C GLY A 287 -12.68 2.43 -3.43
N GLU A 288 -11.88 1.41 -3.48
CA GLU A 288 -10.65 1.32 -2.68
C GLU A 288 -9.59 2.37 -3.05
N SER A 289 -9.69 2.97 -4.24
CA SER A 289 -8.76 4.00 -4.71
C SER A 289 -9.28 5.38 -4.41
N VAL A 290 -8.54 6.10 -3.59
CA VAL A 290 -8.81 7.51 -3.29
C VAL A 290 -7.61 8.36 -3.70
N THR A 291 -7.84 9.63 -3.99
CA THR A 291 -6.78 10.60 -4.25
C THR A 291 -6.98 11.81 -3.36
N VAL A 292 -5.89 12.32 -2.83
CA VAL A 292 -5.87 13.55 -2.03
C VAL A 292 -4.92 14.56 -2.67
N ALA A 293 -5.28 15.83 -2.62
CA ALA A 293 -4.53 16.95 -3.21
C ALA A 293 -4.68 18.23 -2.39
N SER A 294 -3.94 19.26 -2.80
CA SER A 294 -3.97 20.60 -2.20
C SER A 294 -3.68 20.58 -0.69
N GLY A 295 -2.64 19.82 -0.29
CA GLY A 295 -2.24 19.72 1.11
C GLY A 295 -3.26 19.03 2.00
N GLY A 296 -4.02 18.07 1.46
CA GLY A 296 -5.05 17.35 2.18
C GLY A 296 -6.44 17.94 2.11
N ARG A 297 -6.64 19.05 1.36
CA ARG A 297 -7.92 19.73 1.26
C ARG A 297 -8.92 19.02 0.36
N LEU A 298 -8.51 18.62 -0.84
CA LEU A 298 -9.38 18.00 -1.84
C LEU A 298 -9.22 16.49 -1.81
N VAL A 299 -10.32 15.77 -1.64
CA VAL A 299 -10.35 14.31 -1.69
C VAL A 299 -11.25 13.88 -2.82
N VAL A 300 -10.70 13.14 -3.78
CA VAL A 300 -11.42 12.58 -4.93
C VAL A 300 -11.65 11.10 -4.70
N PHE A 301 -12.87 10.65 -4.92
CA PHE A 301 -13.25 9.26 -4.69
C PHE A 301 -14.36 8.80 -5.64
N TRP A 302 -14.47 7.50 -5.79
CA TRP A 302 -15.61 6.85 -6.41
C TRP A 302 -16.60 6.38 -5.35
N GLY A 303 -17.89 6.63 -5.57
CA GLY A 303 -18.98 6.16 -4.71
C GLY A 303 -20.10 5.52 -5.50
N GLY A 304 -20.77 4.53 -4.88
CA GLY A 304 -21.91 3.84 -5.45
C GLY A 304 -23.13 3.88 -4.55
N TRP A 305 -24.32 3.93 -5.17
CA TRP A 305 -25.61 4.01 -4.48
C TRP A 305 -26.72 3.31 -5.26
N GLY A 306 -27.93 3.26 -4.67
CA GLY A 306 -29.10 2.62 -5.25
C GLY A 306 -29.16 1.12 -4.93
N GLY A 307 -29.90 0.38 -5.74
CA GLY A 307 -30.00 -1.08 -5.66
C GLY A 307 -28.76 -1.80 -6.16
N ASP A 308 -28.83 -3.12 -6.16
CA ASP A 308 -27.77 -3.96 -6.73
C ASP A 308 -28.28 -4.53 -8.07
N ARG A 309 -27.52 -4.29 -9.12
CA ARG A 309 -27.62 -5.06 -10.34
C ARG A 309 -26.53 -6.12 -10.39
N PHE A 310 -26.84 -7.25 -10.94
CA PHE A 310 -25.85 -8.33 -11.08
C PHE A 310 -25.19 -8.25 -12.43
N VAL A 311 -23.86 -8.27 -12.44
CA VAL A 311 -23.04 -8.31 -13.65
C VAL A 311 -22.27 -9.62 -13.68
N LYS A 312 -22.26 -10.27 -14.86
CA LYS A 312 -21.42 -11.45 -15.07
C LYS A 312 -19.97 -11.01 -15.28
N MET A 313 -19.10 -11.61 -14.49
CA MET A 313 -17.66 -11.41 -14.65
C MET A 313 -17.16 -12.22 -15.84
N GLU A 314 -16.61 -11.53 -16.82
CA GLU A 314 -15.85 -12.13 -17.91
C GLU A 314 -14.37 -11.85 -17.70
N CYS A 315 -13.57 -12.92 -17.63
CA CYS A 315 -12.13 -12.75 -17.58
C CYS A 315 -11.61 -12.34 -18.95
N PRO A 316 -10.76 -11.29 -19.08
CA PRO A 316 -10.13 -10.94 -20.33
C PRO A 316 -9.40 -12.14 -20.93
N THR A 317 -9.57 -12.37 -22.23
CA THR A 317 -8.87 -13.42 -22.97
C THR A 317 -7.37 -13.09 -23.13
N GLU A 318 -7.01 -11.81 -22.97
CA GLU A 318 -5.65 -11.30 -23.05
C GLU A 318 -4.96 -11.20 -21.69
N GLY A 319 -3.64 -11.31 -21.66
CA GLY A 319 -2.82 -11.16 -20.47
C GLY A 319 -2.04 -12.42 -20.07
N ASN A 320 -1.34 -12.34 -18.94
CA ASN A 320 -0.53 -13.43 -18.43
C ASN A 320 -1.40 -14.63 -17.99
N SER A 321 -1.10 -15.81 -18.52
CA SER A 321 -1.86 -17.05 -18.26
C SER A 321 -1.94 -17.43 -16.78
N ALA A 322 -0.87 -17.21 -16.02
CA ALA A 322 -0.86 -17.50 -14.58
C ALA A 322 -1.79 -16.55 -13.81
N MET A 323 -1.81 -15.26 -14.14
CA MET A 323 -2.73 -14.31 -13.53
C MET A 323 -4.19 -14.57 -13.93
N ARG A 324 -4.42 -14.98 -15.19
CA ARG A 324 -5.76 -15.39 -15.64
C ARG A 324 -6.25 -16.59 -14.85
N LYS A 325 -5.40 -17.62 -14.72
CA LYS A 325 -5.73 -18.81 -13.92
C LYS A 325 -6.05 -18.45 -12.48
N ALA A 326 -5.23 -17.68 -11.81
CA ALA A 326 -5.46 -17.26 -10.42
C ALA A 326 -6.78 -16.48 -10.26
N ARG A 327 -7.13 -15.60 -11.20
CA ARG A 327 -8.41 -14.88 -11.20
C ARG A 327 -9.58 -15.82 -11.47
N THR A 328 -9.43 -16.74 -12.42
CA THR A 328 -10.46 -17.74 -12.75
C THR A 328 -10.71 -18.69 -11.58
N ASP A 329 -9.65 -19.06 -10.86
CA ASP A 329 -9.76 -19.92 -9.67
C ASP A 329 -10.46 -19.16 -8.50
N ALA A 330 -10.19 -17.86 -8.35
CA ALA A 330 -10.82 -17.03 -7.31
C ALA A 330 -12.25 -16.59 -7.65
N THR A 331 -12.50 -16.34 -8.95
CA THR A 331 -13.83 -15.90 -9.43
C THR A 331 -14.10 -16.61 -10.76
N PRO A 332 -14.79 -17.74 -10.73
CA PRO A 332 -15.11 -18.51 -11.94
C PRO A 332 -15.81 -17.66 -13.01
N PRO A 333 -15.52 -17.89 -14.30
CA PRO A 333 -16.23 -17.22 -15.40
C PRO A 333 -17.75 -17.38 -15.26
N GLY A 334 -18.47 -16.29 -15.48
CA GLY A 334 -19.92 -16.27 -15.32
C GLY A 334 -20.40 -16.07 -13.88
N THR A 335 -19.50 -15.90 -12.90
CA THR A 335 -19.90 -15.48 -11.55
C THR A 335 -20.62 -14.14 -11.63
N GLU A 336 -21.79 -14.06 -11.05
CA GLU A 336 -22.55 -12.82 -10.92
C GLU A 336 -22.10 -12.07 -9.68
N LEU A 337 -21.67 -10.83 -9.87
CA LEU A 337 -21.30 -9.93 -8.78
C LEU A 337 -22.31 -8.80 -8.67
N PRO A 338 -22.77 -8.48 -7.45
CA PRO A 338 -23.61 -7.31 -7.24
C PRO A 338 -22.76 -6.04 -7.44
N VAL A 339 -23.26 -5.12 -8.24
CA VAL A 339 -22.72 -3.78 -8.42
C VAL A 339 -23.82 -2.77 -8.15
N PRO A 340 -23.52 -1.59 -7.59
CA PRO A 340 -24.55 -0.57 -7.36
C PRO A 340 -25.17 -0.11 -8.69
N ASP A 341 -26.47 0.17 -8.68
CA ASP A 341 -27.17 0.66 -9.86
C ASP A 341 -26.62 1.99 -10.36
N ASN A 342 -26.21 2.85 -9.44
CA ASN A 342 -25.67 4.16 -9.71
C ASN A 342 -24.28 4.31 -9.12
N GLN A 343 -23.46 5.09 -9.80
CA GLN A 343 -22.08 5.34 -9.39
C GLN A 343 -21.58 6.66 -9.97
N GLY A 344 -20.61 7.26 -9.27
CA GLY A 344 -20.00 8.52 -9.70
C GLY A 344 -18.65 8.78 -9.08
N PHE A 345 -17.97 9.78 -9.63
CA PHE A 345 -16.79 10.38 -9.01
C PHE A 345 -17.19 11.66 -8.30
N PHE A 346 -16.65 11.84 -7.11
CA PHE A 346 -16.96 12.94 -6.22
C PHE A 346 -15.69 13.63 -5.76
N VAL A 347 -15.83 14.92 -5.45
CA VAL A 347 -14.79 15.73 -4.83
C VAL A 347 -15.31 16.24 -3.50
N ARG A 348 -14.62 15.90 -2.41
CA ARG A 348 -14.86 16.49 -1.10
C ARG A 348 -13.88 17.61 -0.84
N ASP A 349 -14.35 18.82 -0.62
CA ASP A 349 -13.55 19.92 -0.11
C ASP A 349 -13.62 19.92 1.43
N MET A 350 -12.53 19.54 2.07
CA MET A 350 -12.44 19.42 3.52
C MET A 350 -12.44 20.79 4.23
N GLN A 351 -12.17 21.89 3.52
CA GLN A 351 -12.21 23.23 4.07
C GLN A 351 -13.64 23.80 4.00
N LEU A 352 -14.34 23.58 2.91
CA LEU A 352 -15.73 24.06 2.73
C LEU A 352 -16.74 23.10 3.34
N GLY A 353 -16.37 21.86 3.61
CA GLY A 353 -17.29 20.85 4.11
C GLY A 353 -18.31 20.36 3.08
N THR A 354 -18.05 20.56 1.77
CA THR A 354 -18.95 20.22 0.68
C THR A 354 -18.44 19.05 -0.13
N THR A 355 -19.37 18.24 -0.65
CA THR A 355 -19.09 17.18 -1.65
C THR A 355 -19.86 17.51 -2.93
N THR A 356 -19.22 17.45 -4.07
CA THR A 356 -19.80 17.67 -5.40
C THR A 356 -19.45 16.53 -6.33
#